data_4b69ac4b9532523330561b2b76a4a15c
#
_entry.id   4b69ac4b9532523330561b2b76a4a15c
#
_cell.length_a   1.000
_cell.length_b   1.000
_cell.length_c   1.000
_cell.angle_alpha   90.00
_cell.angle_beta   90.00
_cell.angle_gamma   90.00
#
_symmetry.space_group_name_H-M   'P 1'
#
loop_
_entity.id
_entity.type
_entity.pdbx_description
1 polymer ?
#
loop_
_entity_poly.entity_id
_entity_poly.type
_entity_poly.pdbx_seq_one_letter_code
_entity_poly.pdbx_strand_id
1 'polypeptide(L)'
;MTRIAVIGCGRWGPNYVRNFAELDNAEVVAVSDPNAEAVGRVKHRFPEVEPYADYRKLLQEAPCDAIVVVTPASTHREITEACLGAGKHVLVEKPLADNPGDALALARCARAPGQILMVGHIFRFNAAINKMRDLIYDGTIGQVRYIHCARTNLGPVRADVSVFGDLAPHDISIVLHLLNEMPVTVSATLATYVESGGDLGIMRMRFESGVVAVVYVSWLDPRKRREVEVIGSNAALEFDDMNLSEPLRISQKALRAEPSYSTFGEFQFVAHASNVIIPAIEMREPLRVQCEHFLQCIQTGRQPLTDVEDGLRTCLILAAAERSAQMDGSPVALAGLPESGQ
;
A
#
# COMPACT_ATOMS: atom_id res chain seq x y z
N MET A 1 -27.50 -0.39 -7.42
CA MET A 1 -26.35 -0.95 -8.17
C MET A 1 -25.48 0.23 -8.60
N THR A 2 -24.18 0.22 -8.26
CA THR A 2 -23.24 1.30 -8.59
C THR A 2 -22.60 1.00 -9.94
N ARG A 3 -22.67 1.94 -10.89
CA ARG A 3 -22.08 1.77 -12.22
C ARG A 3 -20.62 2.22 -12.19
N ILE A 4 -19.73 1.30 -12.54
CA ILE A 4 -18.28 1.47 -12.45
C ILE A 4 -17.69 1.60 -13.86
N ALA A 5 -16.78 2.54 -14.05
CA ALA A 5 -15.90 2.57 -15.21
C ALA A 5 -14.45 2.39 -14.77
N VAL A 6 -13.62 1.76 -15.62
CA VAL A 6 -12.20 1.53 -15.34
C VAL A 6 -11.35 2.23 -16.40
N ILE A 7 -10.46 3.13 -15.98
CA ILE A 7 -9.50 3.84 -16.83
C ILE A 7 -8.13 3.21 -16.63
N GLY A 8 -7.59 2.59 -17.69
CA GLY A 8 -6.38 1.79 -17.69
C GLY A 8 -6.70 0.28 -17.76
N CYS A 9 -6.40 -0.33 -18.91
CA CYS A 9 -6.59 -1.77 -19.18
C CYS A 9 -5.27 -2.56 -19.19
N GLY A 10 -4.24 -2.04 -18.53
CA GLY A 10 -2.94 -2.68 -18.40
C GLY A 10 -2.99 -3.93 -17.51
N ARG A 11 -1.94 -4.13 -16.68
CA ARG A 11 -1.80 -5.31 -15.84
C ARG A 11 -2.90 -5.46 -14.77
N TRP A 12 -3.31 -4.35 -14.14
CA TRP A 12 -4.25 -4.35 -13.01
C TRP A 12 -5.69 -4.08 -13.40
N GLY A 13 -5.96 -3.31 -14.47
CA GLY A 13 -7.32 -2.98 -14.92
C GLY A 13 -8.24 -4.18 -15.04
N PRO A 14 -7.85 -5.26 -15.75
CA PRO A 14 -8.68 -6.46 -15.87
C PRO A 14 -9.02 -7.12 -14.54
N ASN A 15 -8.18 -6.97 -13.49
CA ASN A 15 -8.46 -7.50 -12.17
C ASN A 15 -9.56 -6.70 -11.46
N TYR A 16 -9.57 -5.37 -11.62
CA TYR A 16 -10.65 -4.53 -11.12
C TYR A 16 -11.97 -4.81 -11.84
N VAL A 17 -11.94 -4.91 -13.18
CA VAL A 17 -13.13 -5.27 -13.98
C VAL A 17 -13.72 -6.58 -13.48
N ARG A 18 -12.89 -7.64 -13.30
CA ARG A 18 -13.34 -8.93 -12.77
C ARG A 18 -13.96 -8.80 -11.40
N ASN A 19 -13.27 -8.15 -10.47
CA ASN A 19 -13.75 -8.05 -9.09
C ASN A 19 -15.08 -7.30 -9.00
N PHE A 20 -15.24 -6.17 -9.71
CA PHE A 20 -16.51 -5.44 -9.70
C PHE A 20 -17.62 -6.19 -10.44
N ALA A 21 -17.33 -6.88 -11.54
CA ALA A 21 -18.31 -7.68 -12.27
C ALA A 21 -18.84 -8.90 -11.47
N GLU A 22 -18.08 -9.37 -10.47
CA GLU A 22 -18.49 -10.46 -9.57
C GLU A 22 -19.27 -9.97 -8.33
N LEU A 23 -19.52 -8.66 -8.18
CA LEU A 23 -20.23 -8.08 -7.04
C LEU A 23 -21.68 -7.74 -7.40
N ASP A 24 -22.66 -8.25 -6.65
CA ASP A 24 -24.10 -8.08 -6.90
C ASP A 24 -24.57 -6.62 -6.86
N ASN A 25 -23.81 -5.72 -6.20
CA ASN A 25 -24.16 -4.31 -6.02
C ASN A 25 -23.36 -3.37 -6.95
N ALA A 26 -22.60 -3.91 -7.92
CA ALA A 26 -21.87 -3.16 -8.93
C ALA A 26 -22.15 -3.65 -10.34
N GLU A 27 -21.96 -2.76 -11.30
CA GLU A 27 -22.01 -3.05 -12.74
C GLU A 27 -20.84 -2.34 -13.42
N VAL A 28 -19.99 -3.07 -14.15
CA VAL A 28 -18.93 -2.45 -14.95
C VAL A 28 -19.51 -2.06 -16.30
N VAL A 29 -19.67 -0.76 -16.52
CA VAL A 29 -20.33 -0.22 -17.73
C VAL A 29 -19.35 0.17 -18.83
N ALA A 30 -18.12 0.58 -18.49
CA ALA A 30 -17.15 1.07 -19.46
C ALA A 30 -15.70 0.81 -19.03
N VAL A 31 -14.81 0.74 -20.04
CA VAL A 31 -13.35 0.75 -19.86
C VAL A 31 -12.71 1.73 -20.84
N SER A 32 -11.58 2.32 -20.45
CA SER A 32 -10.79 3.19 -21.34
C SER A 32 -9.30 2.87 -21.25
N ASP A 33 -8.67 2.78 -22.42
CA ASP A 33 -7.21 2.70 -22.56
C ASP A 33 -6.85 3.14 -24.00
N PRO A 34 -5.79 3.94 -24.23
CA PRO A 34 -5.34 4.27 -25.57
C PRO A 34 -4.81 3.04 -26.33
N ASN A 35 -4.46 1.97 -25.65
CA ASN A 35 -4.04 0.70 -26.24
C ASN A 35 -5.27 -0.16 -26.59
N ALA A 36 -5.63 -0.17 -27.88
CA ALA A 36 -6.79 -0.93 -28.39
C ALA A 36 -6.71 -2.43 -28.12
N GLU A 37 -5.51 -3.00 -28.07
CA GLU A 37 -5.31 -4.43 -27.76
C GLU A 37 -5.63 -4.73 -26.29
N ALA A 38 -5.23 -3.84 -25.38
CA ALA A 38 -5.56 -3.96 -23.96
C ALA A 38 -7.08 -3.88 -23.74
N VAL A 39 -7.75 -2.93 -24.36
CA VAL A 39 -9.21 -2.80 -24.37
C VAL A 39 -9.87 -4.05 -24.96
N GLY A 40 -9.37 -4.53 -26.10
CA GLY A 40 -9.89 -5.71 -26.79
C GLY A 40 -9.85 -6.99 -25.92
N ARG A 41 -8.79 -7.18 -25.12
CA ARG A 41 -8.70 -8.28 -24.15
C ARG A 41 -9.79 -8.20 -23.06
N VAL A 42 -10.08 -7.01 -22.56
CA VAL A 42 -11.14 -6.81 -21.58
C VAL A 42 -12.52 -7.06 -22.21
N LYS A 43 -12.77 -6.47 -23.39
CA LYS A 43 -14.04 -6.62 -24.13
C LYS A 43 -14.33 -8.08 -24.51
N HIS A 44 -13.31 -8.85 -24.87
CA HIS A 44 -13.47 -10.28 -25.17
C HIS A 44 -13.96 -11.07 -23.95
N ARG A 45 -13.47 -10.74 -22.76
CA ARG A 45 -13.87 -11.42 -21.51
C ARG A 45 -15.19 -10.88 -20.94
N PHE A 46 -15.47 -9.60 -21.14
CA PHE A 46 -16.64 -8.88 -20.63
C PHE A 46 -17.33 -8.14 -21.79
N PRO A 47 -18.13 -8.86 -22.60
CA PRO A 47 -18.73 -8.34 -23.83
C PRO A 47 -19.69 -7.14 -23.65
N GLU A 48 -20.29 -7.01 -22.47
CA GLU A 48 -21.22 -5.90 -22.15
C GLU A 48 -20.51 -4.57 -21.90
N VAL A 49 -19.23 -4.59 -21.53
CA VAL A 49 -18.48 -3.38 -21.14
C VAL A 49 -18.20 -2.52 -22.38
N GLU A 50 -18.56 -1.24 -22.36
CA GLU A 50 -18.33 -0.31 -23.47
C GLU A 50 -16.86 0.16 -23.53
N PRO A 51 -16.17 0.03 -24.68
CA PRO A 51 -14.78 0.39 -24.82
C PRO A 51 -14.59 1.85 -25.29
N TYR A 52 -13.63 2.55 -24.69
CA TYR A 52 -13.22 3.90 -25.07
C TYR A 52 -11.70 3.97 -25.27
N ALA A 53 -11.24 4.68 -26.30
CA ALA A 53 -9.81 4.96 -26.49
C ALA A 53 -9.36 6.19 -25.67
N ASP A 54 -10.25 7.10 -25.34
CA ASP A 54 -9.99 8.33 -24.58
C ASP A 54 -10.92 8.40 -23.36
N TYR A 55 -10.32 8.52 -22.17
CA TYR A 55 -11.07 8.63 -20.92
C TYR A 55 -11.95 9.87 -20.84
N ARG A 56 -11.61 10.96 -21.55
CA ARG A 56 -12.43 12.17 -21.60
C ARG A 56 -13.77 11.91 -22.28
N LYS A 57 -13.75 11.08 -23.34
CA LYS A 57 -14.96 10.61 -24.01
C LYS A 57 -15.78 9.71 -23.07
N LEU A 58 -15.13 8.79 -22.37
CA LEU A 58 -15.78 7.94 -21.36
C LEU A 58 -16.49 8.81 -20.32
N LEU A 59 -15.84 9.85 -19.78
CA LEU A 59 -16.44 10.75 -18.79
C LEU A 59 -17.69 11.49 -19.30
N GLN A 60 -17.76 11.79 -20.58
CA GLN A 60 -18.87 12.51 -21.21
C GLN A 60 -20.06 11.59 -21.57
N GLU A 61 -19.77 10.36 -22.01
CA GLU A 61 -20.74 9.48 -22.65
C GLU A 61 -21.18 8.31 -21.76
N ALA A 62 -20.28 7.76 -20.92
CA ALA A 62 -20.58 6.59 -20.13
C ALA A 62 -21.45 6.92 -18.90
N PRO A 63 -22.53 6.18 -18.66
CA PRO A 63 -23.42 6.41 -17.53
C PRO A 63 -22.87 5.81 -16.23
N CYS A 64 -21.65 6.22 -15.83
CA CYS A 64 -20.98 5.70 -14.63
C CYS A 64 -21.18 6.61 -13.41
N ASP A 65 -21.17 6.02 -12.21
CA ASP A 65 -21.27 6.70 -10.93
C ASP A 65 -19.88 6.84 -10.29
N ALA A 66 -19.01 5.86 -10.53
CA ALA A 66 -17.66 5.80 -9.96
C ALA A 66 -16.64 5.30 -10.99
N ILE A 67 -15.39 5.70 -10.78
CA ILE A 67 -14.27 5.41 -11.68
C ILE A 67 -13.11 4.79 -10.92
N VAL A 68 -12.51 3.77 -11.52
CA VAL A 68 -11.24 3.21 -11.06
C VAL A 68 -10.13 3.68 -12.00
N VAL A 69 -9.15 4.41 -11.46
CA VAL A 69 -7.99 4.91 -12.21
C VAL A 69 -6.81 3.96 -11.98
N VAL A 70 -6.40 3.27 -13.05
CA VAL A 70 -5.38 2.18 -13.03
C VAL A 70 -4.32 2.42 -14.11
N THR A 71 -4.01 3.66 -14.32
CA THR A 71 -3.04 4.15 -15.29
C THR A 71 -1.64 4.29 -14.68
N PRO A 72 -0.59 4.68 -15.42
CA PRO A 72 0.69 5.04 -14.81
C PRO A 72 0.57 6.20 -13.80
N ALA A 73 1.35 6.15 -12.73
CA ALA A 73 1.27 7.12 -11.62
C ALA A 73 1.41 8.59 -12.05
N SER A 74 2.21 8.85 -13.10
CA SER A 74 2.39 10.18 -13.71
C SER A 74 1.11 10.80 -14.28
N THR A 75 0.08 9.98 -14.53
CA THR A 75 -1.21 10.44 -15.06
C THR A 75 -2.32 10.46 -14.00
N HIS A 76 -2.05 9.96 -12.80
CA HIS A 76 -3.07 9.83 -11.74
C HIS A 76 -3.70 11.17 -11.39
N ARG A 77 -2.89 12.23 -11.25
CA ARG A 77 -3.39 13.56 -10.90
C ARG A 77 -4.39 14.06 -11.94
N GLU A 78 -3.96 14.17 -13.20
CA GLU A 78 -4.80 14.72 -14.28
C GLU A 78 -6.13 13.98 -14.40
N ILE A 79 -6.05 12.62 -14.44
CA ILE A 79 -7.24 11.79 -14.64
C ILE A 79 -8.15 11.83 -13.41
N THR A 80 -7.59 11.76 -12.20
CA THR A 80 -8.38 11.80 -10.96
C THR A 80 -9.07 13.16 -10.79
N GLU A 81 -8.38 14.28 -11.04
CA GLU A 81 -8.98 15.63 -11.02
C GLU A 81 -10.12 15.74 -12.03
N ALA A 82 -9.95 15.23 -13.25
CA ALA A 82 -11.01 15.22 -14.27
C ALA A 82 -12.23 14.39 -13.83
N CYS A 83 -12.00 13.23 -13.23
CA CYS A 83 -13.08 12.36 -12.70
C CYS A 83 -13.85 13.04 -11.57
N LEU A 84 -13.14 13.62 -10.60
CA LEU A 84 -13.75 14.36 -9.49
C LEU A 84 -14.50 15.59 -10.01
N GLY A 85 -13.91 16.34 -10.98
CA GLY A 85 -14.57 17.48 -11.63
C GLY A 85 -15.85 17.11 -12.39
N ALA A 86 -15.95 15.86 -12.88
CA ALA A 86 -17.16 15.30 -13.48
C ALA A 86 -18.17 14.76 -12.45
N GLY A 87 -17.94 14.98 -11.15
CA GLY A 87 -18.84 14.55 -10.07
C GLY A 87 -18.77 13.06 -9.73
N LYS A 88 -17.72 12.34 -10.16
CA LYS A 88 -17.59 10.89 -9.95
C LYS A 88 -16.89 10.57 -8.63
N HIS A 89 -17.24 9.42 -8.01
CA HIS A 89 -16.40 8.80 -6.99
C HIS A 89 -15.17 8.17 -7.64
N VAL A 90 -14.01 8.18 -6.97
CA VAL A 90 -12.77 7.68 -7.56
C VAL A 90 -12.05 6.73 -6.63
N LEU A 91 -11.63 5.59 -7.19
CA LEU A 91 -10.61 4.70 -6.63
C LEU A 91 -9.37 4.80 -7.53
N VAL A 92 -8.28 5.35 -7.02
CA VAL A 92 -7.02 5.49 -7.76
C VAL A 92 -5.97 4.49 -7.26
N GLU A 93 -5.27 3.85 -8.20
CA GLU A 93 -4.18 2.94 -7.84
C GLU A 93 -3.02 3.65 -7.12
N LYS A 94 -2.27 2.85 -6.37
CA LYS A 94 -1.05 3.32 -5.70
C LYS A 94 0.12 3.53 -6.73
N PRO A 95 1.06 4.43 -6.46
CA PRO A 95 0.96 5.52 -5.46
C PRO A 95 -0.09 6.55 -5.89
N LEU A 96 -0.63 7.31 -4.96
CA LEU A 96 -1.64 8.36 -5.24
C LEU A 96 -1.18 9.29 -6.38
N ALA A 97 0.09 9.64 -6.38
CA ALA A 97 0.77 10.39 -7.44
C ALA A 97 2.27 10.04 -7.41
N ASP A 98 2.99 10.42 -8.46
CA ASP A 98 4.44 10.20 -8.57
C ASP A 98 5.29 11.25 -7.84
N ASN A 99 4.68 12.33 -7.36
CA ASN A 99 5.35 13.36 -6.57
C ASN A 99 4.41 13.95 -5.49
N PRO A 100 4.99 14.51 -4.40
CA PRO A 100 4.20 15.07 -3.30
C PRO A 100 3.33 16.27 -3.68
N GLY A 101 3.74 17.07 -4.66
CA GLY A 101 2.97 18.25 -5.10
C GLY A 101 1.64 17.85 -5.71
N ASP A 102 1.65 16.82 -6.53
CA ASP A 102 0.45 16.27 -7.17
C ASP A 102 -0.43 15.54 -6.14
N ALA A 103 0.17 14.79 -5.22
CA ALA A 103 -0.56 14.16 -4.13
C ALA A 103 -1.27 15.20 -3.24
N LEU A 104 -0.61 16.32 -2.93
CA LEU A 104 -1.20 17.43 -2.18
C LEU A 104 -2.33 18.12 -2.95
N ALA A 105 -2.18 18.28 -4.26
CA ALA A 105 -3.25 18.84 -5.11
C ALA A 105 -4.48 17.94 -5.06
N LEU A 106 -4.34 16.62 -5.18
CA LEU A 106 -5.44 15.66 -5.07
C LEU A 106 -6.07 15.68 -3.68
N ALA A 107 -5.28 15.81 -2.61
CA ALA A 107 -5.80 15.93 -1.24
C ALA A 107 -6.67 17.19 -1.04
N ARG A 108 -6.37 18.27 -1.77
CA ARG A 108 -7.20 19.49 -1.76
C ARG A 108 -8.49 19.31 -2.57
N CYS A 109 -8.43 18.62 -3.71
CA CYS A 109 -9.60 18.34 -4.56
C CYS A 109 -10.60 17.40 -3.87
N ALA A 110 -10.11 16.43 -3.09
CA ALA A 110 -10.93 15.43 -2.40
C ALA A 110 -11.83 15.99 -1.27
N ARG A 111 -11.70 17.27 -0.94
CA ARG A 111 -12.51 17.93 0.10
C ARG A 111 -13.92 18.32 -0.35
N ALA A 112 -14.30 18.04 -1.60
CA ALA A 112 -15.65 18.29 -2.08
C ALA A 112 -16.65 17.37 -1.35
N PRO A 113 -17.72 17.91 -0.73
CA PRO A 113 -18.70 17.12 0.01
C PRO A 113 -19.37 16.08 -0.90
N GLY A 114 -19.52 14.86 -0.40
CA GLY A 114 -20.29 13.80 -1.07
C GLY A 114 -19.53 12.98 -2.10
N GLN A 115 -18.27 13.30 -2.40
CA GLN A 115 -17.43 12.48 -3.27
C GLN A 115 -16.47 11.62 -2.44
N ILE A 116 -16.25 10.39 -2.90
CA ILE A 116 -15.28 9.47 -2.33
C ILE A 116 -14.04 9.46 -3.23
N LEU A 117 -12.88 9.77 -2.63
CA LEU A 117 -11.56 9.48 -3.22
C LEU A 117 -10.85 8.46 -2.33
N MET A 118 -10.58 7.29 -2.88
CA MET A 118 -9.93 6.16 -2.22
C MET A 118 -8.65 5.79 -2.95
N VAL A 119 -7.61 5.38 -2.23
CA VAL A 119 -6.32 4.96 -2.80
C VAL A 119 -6.17 3.44 -2.71
N GLY A 120 -5.61 2.83 -3.75
CA GLY A 120 -5.46 1.39 -3.93
C GLY A 120 -4.40 0.72 -3.04
N HIS A 121 -4.35 1.04 -1.74
CA HIS A 121 -3.47 0.39 -0.78
C HIS A 121 -4.01 -0.99 -0.37
N ILE A 122 -3.90 -1.95 -1.29
CA ILE A 122 -4.52 -3.28 -1.22
C ILE A 122 -4.18 -4.06 0.06
N PHE A 123 -2.96 -3.93 0.61
CA PHE A 123 -2.57 -4.66 1.83
C PHE A 123 -3.30 -4.21 3.10
N ARG A 124 -3.91 -3.01 3.10
CA ARG A 124 -4.81 -2.55 4.17
C ARG A 124 -6.08 -3.41 4.26
N PHE A 125 -6.39 -4.17 3.23
CA PHE A 125 -7.53 -5.10 3.12
C PHE A 125 -7.11 -6.57 3.25
N ASN A 126 -5.83 -6.85 3.56
CA ASN A 126 -5.34 -8.19 3.83
C ASN A 126 -5.68 -8.59 5.26
N ALA A 127 -6.37 -9.73 5.42
CA ALA A 127 -6.86 -10.19 6.72
C ALA A 127 -5.72 -10.49 7.73
N ALA A 128 -4.57 -11.00 7.24
CA ALA A 128 -3.42 -11.28 8.10
C ALA A 128 -2.76 -9.99 8.61
N ILE A 129 -2.63 -8.97 7.76
CA ILE A 129 -2.13 -7.63 8.16
C ILE A 129 -3.07 -6.99 9.20
N ASN A 130 -4.39 -7.09 9.01
CA ASN A 130 -5.35 -6.60 9.99
C ASN A 130 -5.26 -7.37 11.31
N LYS A 131 -5.06 -8.69 11.26
CA LYS A 131 -4.82 -9.49 12.47
C LYS A 131 -3.54 -9.10 13.20
N MET A 132 -2.45 -8.78 12.47
CA MET A 132 -1.23 -8.23 13.08
C MET A 132 -1.52 -6.93 13.83
N ARG A 133 -2.27 -6.03 13.21
CA ARG A 133 -2.67 -4.77 13.84
C ARG A 133 -3.45 -5.03 15.14
N ASP A 134 -4.44 -5.90 15.10
CA ASP A 134 -5.22 -6.25 16.30
C ASP A 134 -4.31 -6.76 17.43
N LEU A 135 -3.35 -7.65 17.12
CA LEU A 135 -2.39 -8.21 18.09
C LEU A 135 -1.38 -7.18 18.63
N ILE A 136 -1.14 -6.11 17.91
CA ILE A 136 -0.34 -4.96 18.39
C ILE A 136 -1.19 -4.15 19.39
N TYR A 137 -2.43 -3.83 19.04
CA TYR A 137 -3.28 -2.95 19.84
C TYR A 137 -3.90 -3.63 21.07
N ASP A 138 -4.10 -4.95 21.05
CA ASP A 138 -4.54 -5.71 22.23
C ASP A 138 -3.41 -6.00 23.24
N GLY A 139 -2.17 -5.61 22.90
CA GLY A 139 -1.01 -5.77 23.77
C GLY A 139 -0.39 -7.17 23.76
N THR A 140 -0.84 -8.09 22.92
CA THR A 140 -0.31 -9.47 22.84
C THR A 140 1.21 -9.48 22.63
N ILE A 141 1.75 -8.62 21.78
CA ILE A 141 3.20 -8.57 21.51
C ILE A 141 3.97 -7.63 22.45
N GLY A 142 3.26 -6.93 23.36
CA GLY A 142 3.83 -5.89 24.20
C GLY A 142 4.20 -4.63 23.39
N GLN A 143 5.22 -3.92 23.85
CA GLN A 143 5.69 -2.72 23.16
C GLN A 143 6.41 -3.09 21.85
N VAL A 144 6.00 -2.52 20.73
CA VAL A 144 6.70 -2.65 19.44
C VAL A 144 8.10 -2.02 19.56
N ARG A 145 9.11 -2.76 19.15
CA ARG A 145 10.52 -2.32 19.15
C ARG A 145 10.98 -1.91 17.76
N TYR A 146 10.75 -2.79 16.77
CA TYR A 146 11.04 -2.50 15.38
C TYR A 146 10.16 -3.31 14.43
N ILE A 147 10.09 -2.83 13.16
CA ILE A 147 9.41 -3.50 12.06
C ILE A 147 10.43 -3.72 10.94
N HIS A 148 10.39 -4.89 10.32
CA HIS A 148 11.16 -5.20 9.12
C HIS A 148 10.22 -5.65 8.00
N CYS A 149 10.35 -5.05 6.82
CA CYS A 149 9.60 -5.42 5.62
C CYS A 149 10.59 -5.83 4.53
N ALA A 150 10.31 -6.93 3.84
CA ALA A 150 11.08 -7.38 2.68
C ALA A 150 10.13 -7.66 1.51
N ARG A 151 10.33 -6.93 0.40
CA ARG A 151 9.56 -7.14 -0.83
C ARG A 151 10.50 -7.25 -2.01
N THR A 152 10.68 -8.47 -2.48
CA THR A 152 11.66 -8.78 -3.52
C THR A 152 11.08 -9.68 -4.60
N ASN A 153 11.63 -9.58 -5.81
CA ASN A 153 11.39 -10.50 -6.93
C ASN A 153 12.51 -10.37 -7.98
N LEU A 154 12.63 -11.36 -8.81
CA LEU A 154 13.51 -11.29 -9.98
C LEU A 154 12.72 -10.71 -11.15
N GLY A 155 12.94 -9.42 -11.44
CA GLY A 155 12.26 -8.69 -12.51
C GLY A 155 10.72 -8.68 -12.45
N PRO A 156 10.07 -8.04 -13.40
CA PRO A 156 10.70 -7.17 -14.40
C PRO A 156 11.27 -5.90 -13.78
N VAL A 157 12.48 -5.53 -14.21
CA VAL A 157 13.05 -4.21 -13.93
C VAL A 157 12.33 -3.17 -14.78
N ARG A 158 11.98 -2.03 -14.19
CA ARG A 158 11.20 -0.97 -14.84
C ARG A 158 12.07 0.26 -15.05
N ALA A 159 11.95 0.87 -16.24
CA ALA A 159 12.66 2.10 -16.58
C ALA A 159 11.88 3.37 -16.24
N ASP A 160 10.56 3.25 -15.98
CA ASP A 160 9.65 4.37 -15.73
C ASP A 160 9.52 4.75 -14.25
N VAL A 161 10.01 3.90 -13.34
CA VAL A 161 9.91 4.09 -11.89
C VAL A 161 11.06 3.39 -11.18
N SER A 162 11.50 3.90 -10.02
CA SER A 162 12.46 3.21 -9.15
C SER A 162 11.81 2.02 -8.43
N VAL A 163 12.63 1.11 -7.90
CA VAL A 163 12.15 0.02 -7.04
C VAL A 163 11.41 0.56 -5.81
N PHE A 164 11.77 1.75 -5.31
CA PHE A 164 11.02 2.42 -4.25
C PHE A 164 9.62 2.77 -4.71
N GLY A 165 9.46 3.46 -5.83
CA GLY A 165 8.15 3.88 -6.35
C GLY A 165 7.22 2.71 -6.69
N ASP A 166 7.79 1.57 -7.12
CA ASP A 166 6.99 0.38 -7.46
C ASP A 166 6.62 -0.47 -6.24
N LEU A 167 7.60 -0.86 -5.41
CA LEU A 167 7.42 -1.86 -4.36
C LEU A 167 7.15 -1.27 -2.97
N ALA A 168 7.89 -0.22 -2.58
CA ALA A 168 7.84 0.31 -1.22
C ALA A 168 6.50 0.94 -0.78
N PRO A 169 5.62 1.47 -1.68
CA PRO A 169 4.31 1.99 -1.25
C PRO A 169 3.47 1.01 -0.45
N HIS A 170 3.57 -0.28 -0.78
CA HIS A 170 2.86 -1.32 -0.05
C HIS A 170 3.35 -1.45 1.39
N ASP A 171 4.66 -1.51 1.58
CA ASP A 171 5.27 -1.72 2.88
C ASP A 171 5.18 -0.47 3.75
N ILE A 172 5.32 0.72 3.16
CA ILE A 172 5.06 2.01 3.83
C ILE A 172 3.61 2.04 4.35
N SER A 173 2.64 1.72 3.50
CA SER A 173 1.22 1.69 3.88
C SER A 173 0.94 0.68 5.00
N ILE A 174 1.59 -0.50 4.98
CA ILE A 174 1.50 -1.48 6.07
C ILE A 174 2.07 -0.92 7.36
N VAL A 175 3.28 -0.36 7.35
CA VAL A 175 3.93 0.21 8.55
C VAL A 175 3.08 1.31 9.16
N LEU A 176 2.58 2.25 8.34
CA LEU A 176 1.67 3.32 8.80
C LEU A 176 0.38 2.75 9.40
N HIS A 177 -0.16 1.67 8.83
CA HIS A 177 -1.35 1.00 9.37
C HIS A 177 -1.11 0.33 10.73
N LEU A 178 0.03 -0.34 10.87
CA LEU A 178 0.36 -1.05 12.10
C LEU A 178 0.69 -0.11 13.25
N LEU A 179 1.38 1.01 12.98
CA LEU A 179 1.80 1.96 14.02
C LEU A 179 0.81 3.10 14.24
N ASN A 180 0.01 3.45 13.22
CA ASN A 180 -0.83 4.66 13.19
C ASN A 180 -0.05 5.94 13.55
N GLU A 181 1.19 6.03 13.09
CA GLU A 181 2.14 7.10 13.39
C GLU A 181 2.90 7.47 12.12
N MET A 182 3.26 8.75 11.95
CA MET A 182 4.15 9.20 10.89
C MET A 182 5.61 9.14 11.36
N PRO A 183 6.55 8.73 10.50
CA PRO A 183 7.95 8.78 10.85
C PRO A 183 8.42 10.24 10.96
N VAL A 184 9.31 10.50 11.90
CA VAL A 184 9.97 11.83 12.06
C VAL A 184 11.12 12.01 11.10
N THR A 185 11.81 10.92 10.74
CA THR A 185 12.90 10.93 9.76
C THR A 185 12.90 9.69 8.88
N VAL A 186 13.34 9.87 7.63
CA VAL A 186 13.59 8.79 6.67
C VAL A 186 15.03 8.85 6.22
N SER A 187 15.70 7.71 6.20
CA SER A 187 17.05 7.52 5.61
C SER A 187 16.95 6.38 4.60
N ALA A 188 17.58 6.51 3.43
CA ALA A 188 17.48 5.49 2.40
C ALA A 188 18.76 5.41 1.55
N THR A 189 19.02 4.20 1.04
CA THR A 189 20.01 3.93 0.00
C THR A 189 19.30 3.31 -1.19
N LEU A 190 19.60 3.80 -2.38
CA LEU A 190 19.11 3.30 -3.65
C LEU A 190 20.32 2.95 -4.53
N ALA A 191 20.41 1.70 -4.95
CA ALA A 191 21.50 1.22 -5.79
C ALA A 191 20.98 0.82 -7.17
N THR A 192 21.77 1.06 -8.20
CA THR A 192 21.48 0.75 -9.61
C THR A 192 22.53 -0.20 -10.15
N TYR A 193 22.10 -1.36 -10.64
CA TYR A 193 22.96 -2.38 -11.20
C TYR A 193 22.61 -2.76 -12.65
N VAL A 194 21.34 -2.61 -13.03
CA VAL A 194 20.81 -3.05 -14.35
C VAL A 194 20.26 -1.88 -15.14
N GLU A 195 19.34 -1.07 -14.56
CA GLU A 195 18.67 0.01 -15.26
C GLU A 195 18.79 1.33 -14.47
N SER A 196 18.72 2.45 -15.16
CA SER A 196 18.69 3.77 -14.52
C SER A 196 17.43 3.92 -13.66
N GLY A 197 17.58 4.33 -12.41
CA GLY A 197 16.46 4.61 -11.51
C GLY A 197 16.44 3.82 -10.21
N GLY A 198 17.30 2.79 -10.09
CA GLY A 198 17.46 2.01 -8.86
C GLY A 198 16.69 0.68 -8.86
N ASP A 199 17.46 -0.40 -8.66
CA ASP A 199 16.99 -1.80 -8.69
C ASP A 199 16.91 -2.42 -7.30
N LEU A 200 17.61 -1.84 -6.33
CA LEU A 200 17.67 -2.24 -4.93
C LEU A 200 17.53 -1.01 -4.04
N GLY A 201 16.65 -1.08 -3.06
CA GLY A 201 16.41 -0.01 -2.11
C GLY A 201 16.32 -0.51 -0.67
N ILE A 202 16.97 0.23 0.23
CA ILE A 202 16.87 0.04 1.69
C ILE A 202 16.45 1.37 2.28
N MET A 203 15.32 1.37 3.01
CA MET A 203 14.76 2.54 3.67
C MET A 203 14.67 2.27 5.17
N ARG A 204 15.03 3.26 5.97
CA ARG A 204 14.83 3.26 7.42
C ARG A 204 13.94 4.45 7.81
N MET A 205 12.84 4.15 8.48
CA MET A 205 11.93 5.13 9.08
C MET A 205 12.12 5.15 10.60
N ARG A 206 12.24 6.32 11.19
CA ARG A 206 12.31 6.53 12.64
C ARG A 206 11.05 7.25 13.11
N PHE A 207 10.44 6.72 14.16
CA PHE A 207 9.20 7.24 14.74
C PHE A 207 9.47 7.95 16.09
N GLU A 208 8.58 8.83 16.51
CA GLU A 208 8.68 9.54 17.78
C GLU A 208 8.56 8.57 18.97
N SER A 209 7.73 7.53 18.82
CA SER A 209 7.61 6.41 19.77
C SER A 209 8.91 5.65 20.03
N GLY A 210 9.98 5.93 19.28
CA GLY A 210 11.26 5.21 19.34
C GLY A 210 11.32 3.97 18.44
N VAL A 211 10.21 3.57 17.82
CA VAL A 211 10.16 2.46 16.85
C VAL A 211 11.02 2.80 15.64
N VAL A 212 11.68 1.79 15.09
CA VAL A 212 12.39 1.84 13.80
C VAL A 212 11.72 0.86 12.84
N ALA A 213 11.38 1.31 11.64
CA ALA A 213 10.96 0.41 10.56
C ALA A 213 12.00 0.41 9.45
N VAL A 214 12.30 -0.78 8.92
CA VAL A 214 13.20 -1.00 7.79
C VAL A 214 12.40 -1.63 6.65
N VAL A 215 12.53 -1.06 5.47
CA VAL A 215 11.92 -1.57 4.23
C VAL A 215 13.04 -1.92 3.26
N TYR A 216 13.11 -3.19 2.89
CA TYR A 216 14.02 -3.72 1.88
C TYR A 216 13.23 -4.10 0.63
N VAL A 217 13.58 -3.49 -0.51
CA VAL A 217 12.95 -3.76 -1.80
C VAL A 217 13.99 -4.06 -2.87
N SER A 218 13.74 -5.05 -3.70
CA SER A 218 14.66 -5.41 -4.79
C SER A 218 13.95 -6.08 -5.96
N TRP A 219 14.38 -5.76 -7.18
CA TRP A 219 14.04 -6.49 -8.40
C TRP A 219 15.08 -7.53 -8.81
N LEU A 220 16.17 -7.67 -8.03
CA LEU A 220 17.32 -8.52 -8.37
C LEU A 220 17.36 -9.83 -7.57
N ASP A 221 16.51 -9.95 -6.56
CA ASP A 221 16.50 -11.10 -5.67
C ASP A 221 15.75 -12.29 -6.35
N PRO A 222 16.38 -13.45 -6.51
CA PRO A 222 15.75 -14.62 -7.11
C PRO A 222 14.60 -15.20 -6.27
N ARG A 223 14.63 -14.97 -4.95
CA ARG A 223 13.53 -15.34 -4.06
C ARG A 223 12.48 -14.22 -4.04
N LYS A 224 11.27 -14.57 -4.44
CA LYS A 224 10.12 -13.67 -4.26
C LYS A 224 9.73 -13.64 -2.79
N ARG A 225 9.78 -12.44 -2.19
CA ARG A 225 9.39 -12.19 -0.79
C ARG A 225 8.29 -11.14 -0.74
N ARG A 226 7.42 -11.27 0.24
CA ARG A 226 6.44 -10.28 0.68
C ARG A 226 6.22 -10.50 2.16
N GLU A 227 7.22 -10.14 2.95
CA GLU A 227 7.36 -10.49 4.35
C GLU A 227 7.29 -9.21 5.21
N VAL A 228 6.61 -9.30 6.34
CA VAL A 228 6.56 -8.24 7.36
C VAL A 228 6.77 -8.88 8.72
N GLU A 229 7.80 -8.44 9.41
CA GLU A 229 8.12 -8.87 10.79
C GLU A 229 7.91 -7.70 11.74
N VAL A 230 7.19 -7.93 12.83
CA VAL A 230 7.02 -6.96 13.91
C VAL A 230 7.58 -7.57 15.19
N ILE A 231 8.62 -6.96 15.73
CA ILE A 231 9.27 -7.42 16.96
C ILE A 231 8.75 -6.59 18.14
N GLY A 232 8.04 -7.26 19.02
CA GLY A 232 7.57 -6.69 20.28
C GLY A 232 8.42 -7.10 21.48
N SER A 233 8.09 -6.57 22.66
CA SER A 233 8.78 -6.91 23.91
C SER A 233 8.44 -8.32 24.41
N ASN A 234 7.29 -8.87 24.06
CA ASN A 234 6.77 -10.15 24.55
C ASN A 234 6.69 -11.23 23.46
N ALA A 235 6.45 -10.83 22.21
CA ALA A 235 6.33 -11.74 21.09
C ALA A 235 6.73 -11.04 19.78
N ALA A 236 6.96 -11.83 18.73
CA ALA A 236 7.15 -11.37 17.37
C ALA A 236 6.00 -11.85 16.47
N LEU A 237 5.64 -11.04 15.47
CA LEU A 237 4.70 -11.39 14.40
C LEU A 237 5.48 -11.53 13.11
N GLU A 238 5.22 -12.59 12.36
CA GLU A 238 5.84 -12.87 11.07
C GLU A 238 4.74 -13.10 10.03
N PHE A 239 4.58 -12.16 9.11
CA PHE A 239 3.67 -12.27 7.97
C PHE A 239 4.45 -12.64 6.72
N ASP A 240 3.93 -13.62 5.95
CA ASP A 240 4.43 -14.01 4.64
C ASP A 240 3.27 -14.20 3.66
N ASP A 241 3.09 -13.26 2.73
CA ASP A 241 2.06 -13.30 1.67
C ASP A 241 2.27 -14.43 0.64
N MET A 242 3.46 -15.06 0.66
CA MET A 242 3.77 -16.19 -0.22
C MET A 242 3.38 -17.53 0.41
N ASN A 243 3.14 -17.56 1.73
CA ASN A 243 2.69 -18.75 2.46
C ASN A 243 1.18 -18.67 2.74
N LEU A 244 0.38 -19.15 1.78
CA LEU A 244 -1.09 -19.06 1.88
C LEU A 244 -1.68 -19.96 2.97
N SER A 245 -0.98 -21.01 3.40
CA SER A 245 -1.46 -21.91 4.46
C SER A 245 -1.21 -21.37 5.86
N GLU A 246 -0.13 -20.62 6.05
CA GLU A 246 0.30 -20.05 7.32
C GLU A 246 0.76 -18.60 7.10
N PRO A 247 -0.16 -17.69 6.73
CA PRO A 247 0.24 -16.35 6.36
C PRO A 247 0.73 -15.49 7.54
N LEU A 248 0.43 -15.90 8.77
CA LEU A 248 0.84 -15.21 10.00
C LEU A 248 1.29 -16.22 11.06
N ARG A 249 2.45 -15.94 11.65
CA ARG A 249 3.00 -16.66 12.81
C ARG A 249 3.21 -15.70 13.97
N ILE A 250 2.95 -16.18 15.19
CA ILE A 250 3.17 -15.46 16.45
C ILE A 250 4.23 -16.24 17.22
N SER A 251 5.43 -15.70 17.30
CA SER A 251 6.53 -16.31 18.05
C SER A 251 6.60 -15.71 19.46
N GLN A 252 6.19 -16.47 20.47
CA GLN A 252 6.24 -16.03 21.87
C GLN A 252 7.65 -16.11 22.44
N LYS A 253 8.63 -15.54 21.74
CA LYS A 253 10.04 -15.50 22.16
C LYS A 253 10.37 -14.10 22.64
N ALA A 254 10.74 -13.97 23.91
CA ALA A 254 11.21 -12.73 24.47
C ALA A 254 12.61 -12.92 25.06
N LEU A 255 13.47 -11.94 24.86
CA LEU A 255 14.72 -11.85 25.60
C LEU A 255 14.40 -11.38 27.02
N ARG A 256 14.60 -12.23 28.01
CA ARG A 256 14.49 -11.86 29.43
C ARG A 256 15.89 -11.75 30.02
N ALA A 257 16.13 -10.66 30.74
CA ALA A 257 17.30 -10.59 31.64
C ALA A 257 17.08 -11.51 32.79
N GLU A 258 17.92 -12.53 32.96
CA GLU A 258 17.87 -13.36 34.17
C GLU A 258 18.59 -12.63 35.31
N PRO A 259 17.92 -12.42 36.46
CA PRO A 259 18.47 -11.59 37.52
C PRO A 259 19.48 -12.31 38.43
N SER A 260 19.92 -13.51 38.13
CA SER A 260 20.76 -14.27 39.04
C SER A 260 22.06 -14.78 38.43
N TYR A 261 23.10 -13.95 38.47
CA TYR A 261 24.47 -14.44 38.34
C TYR A 261 25.32 -13.92 39.50
N SER A 262 26.02 -14.84 40.14
CA SER A 262 26.88 -14.57 41.31
C SER A 262 28.28 -14.07 40.95
N THR A 263 28.58 -13.84 39.68
CA THR A 263 29.89 -13.37 39.19
C THR A 263 29.79 -12.24 38.20
N PHE A 264 30.62 -11.24 38.41
CA PHE A 264 30.77 -10.07 37.56
C PHE A 264 31.30 -10.49 36.17
N GLY A 265 30.47 -10.43 35.13
CA GLY A 265 30.87 -10.71 33.71
C GLY A 265 29.92 -11.61 32.92
N GLU A 266 28.91 -12.25 33.54
CA GLU A 266 27.99 -13.14 32.86
C GLU A 266 26.56 -12.54 32.73
N PHE A 267 26.43 -11.41 32.07
CA PHE A 267 25.12 -10.92 31.64
C PHE A 267 24.71 -11.71 30.39
N GLN A 268 23.94 -12.79 30.56
CA GLN A 268 23.40 -13.50 29.41
C GLN A 268 21.90 -13.16 29.25
N PHE A 269 21.55 -12.61 28.09
CA PHE A 269 20.16 -12.63 27.65
C PHE A 269 19.87 -14.03 27.09
N VAL A 270 19.12 -14.85 27.80
CA VAL A 270 18.76 -16.21 27.35
C VAL A 270 17.47 -16.10 26.53
N ALA A 271 17.54 -16.60 25.30
CA ALA A 271 16.34 -16.82 24.51
C ALA A 271 15.60 -18.05 25.05
N HIS A 272 14.49 -17.84 25.74
CA HIS A 272 13.64 -18.94 26.15
C HIS A 272 12.91 -19.49 24.90
N ALA A 273 13.02 -20.82 24.69
CA ALA A 273 12.20 -21.51 23.72
C ALA A 273 10.72 -21.39 24.11
N SER A 274 9.89 -20.86 23.21
CA SER A 274 8.49 -20.67 23.50
C SER A 274 7.63 -21.06 22.28
N ASN A 275 6.32 -21.03 22.43
CA ASN A 275 5.39 -21.52 21.45
C ASN A 275 5.39 -20.65 20.19
N VAL A 276 5.21 -21.29 19.04
CA VAL A 276 4.78 -20.64 17.80
C VAL A 276 3.28 -20.90 17.65
N ILE A 277 2.50 -19.85 17.50
CA ILE A 277 1.05 -19.92 17.30
C ILE A 277 0.78 -19.49 15.85
N ILE A 278 0.02 -20.31 15.13
CA ILE A 278 -0.49 -20.00 13.80
C ILE A 278 -1.98 -19.72 13.97
N PRO A 279 -2.41 -18.44 13.93
CA PRO A 279 -3.82 -18.12 14.10
C PRO A 279 -4.63 -18.54 12.86
N ALA A 280 -5.83 -19.05 13.08
CA ALA A 280 -6.79 -19.26 12.01
C ALA A 280 -7.24 -17.90 11.46
N ILE A 281 -7.04 -17.66 10.17
CA ILE A 281 -7.40 -16.41 9.47
C ILE A 281 -8.23 -16.78 8.27
N GLU A 282 -9.45 -16.24 8.19
CA GLU A 282 -10.26 -16.35 6.98
C GLU A 282 -9.71 -15.42 5.90
N MET A 283 -8.96 -16.00 4.98
CA MET A 283 -8.33 -15.25 3.88
C MET A 283 -9.36 -15.02 2.76
N ARG A 284 -9.59 -13.76 2.43
CA ARG A 284 -10.35 -13.33 1.25
C ARG A 284 -9.41 -12.59 0.29
N GLU A 285 -9.72 -12.58 -0.99
CA GLU A 285 -8.95 -11.79 -1.96
C GLU A 285 -8.93 -10.32 -1.55
N PRO A 286 -7.76 -9.72 -1.21
CA PRO A 286 -7.72 -8.34 -0.71
C PRO A 286 -8.28 -7.32 -1.71
N LEU A 287 -8.12 -7.56 -3.03
CA LEU A 287 -8.68 -6.69 -4.06
C LEU A 287 -10.23 -6.71 -4.05
N ARG A 288 -10.83 -7.87 -3.82
CA ARG A 288 -12.28 -7.99 -3.68
C ARG A 288 -12.78 -7.22 -2.46
N VAL A 289 -12.12 -7.38 -1.32
CA VAL A 289 -12.46 -6.66 -0.08
C VAL A 289 -12.31 -5.14 -0.27
N GLN A 290 -11.27 -4.71 -0.99
CA GLN A 290 -11.07 -3.30 -1.36
C GLN A 290 -12.21 -2.76 -2.22
N CYS A 291 -12.63 -3.50 -3.25
CA CYS A 291 -13.75 -3.11 -4.12
C CYS A 291 -15.08 -3.04 -3.34
N GLU A 292 -15.36 -4.02 -2.49
CA GLU A 292 -16.54 -4.03 -1.60
C GLU A 292 -16.53 -2.81 -0.67
N HIS A 293 -15.38 -2.49 -0.08
CA HIS A 293 -15.22 -1.33 0.80
C HIS A 293 -15.46 -0.01 0.06
N PHE A 294 -14.96 0.12 -1.16
CA PHE A 294 -15.21 1.31 -2.00
C PHE A 294 -16.70 1.51 -2.25
N LEU A 295 -17.41 0.46 -2.64
CA LEU A 295 -18.87 0.51 -2.82
C LEU A 295 -19.61 0.86 -1.53
N GLN A 296 -19.18 0.29 -0.41
CA GLN A 296 -19.75 0.63 0.90
C GLN A 296 -19.55 2.09 1.26
N CYS A 297 -18.36 2.67 1.00
CA CYS A 297 -18.10 4.08 1.23
C CYS A 297 -19.01 4.97 0.37
N ILE A 298 -19.22 4.63 -0.90
CA ILE A 298 -20.15 5.34 -1.81
C ILE A 298 -21.57 5.32 -1.25
N GLN A 299 -22.05 4.15 -0.82
CA GLN A 299 -23.42 3.97 -0.32
C GLN A 299 -23.67 4.69 1.00
N THR A 300 -22.68 4.72 1.89
CA THR A 300 -22.84 5.24 3.26
C THR A 300 -22.32 6.66 3.45
N GLY A 301 -21.55 7.20 2.49
CA GLY A 301 -20.86 8.47 2.62
C GLY A 301 -19.70 8.45 3.64
N ARG A 302 -19.29 7.26 4.12
CA ARG A 302 -18.18 7.13 5.08
C ARG A 302 -16.85 7.29 4.37
N GLN A 303 -15.88 7.89 5.09
CA GLN A 303 -14.52 8.02 4.63
C GLN A 303 -13.87 6.63 4.41
N PRO A 304 -13.13 6.43 3.30
CA PRO A 304 -12.43 5.19 3.05
C PRO A 304 -11.33 4.90 4.09
N LEU A 305 -11.09 3.62 4.34
CA LEU A 305 -9.96 3.16 5.16
C LEU A 305 -8.61 3.59 4.57
N THR A 306 -8.53 3.71 3.26
CA THR A 306 -7.35 4.19 2.52
C THR A 306 -7.73 5.46 1.75
N ASP A 307 -7.87 6.54 2.48
CA ASP A 307 -8.25 7.83 1.92
C ASP A 307 -7.07 8.56 1.24
N VAL A 308 -7.33 9.76 0.79
CA VAL A 308 -6.32 10.61 0.14
C VAL A 308 -5.16 10.98 1.06
N GLU A 309 -5.39 11.09 2.37
CA GLU A 309 -4.35 11.39 3.35
C GLU A 309 -3.37 10.23 3.51
N ASP A 310 -3.84 8.98 3.51
CA ASP A 310 -2.97 7.79 3.47
C ASP A 310 -2.09 7.78 2.21
N GLY A 311 -2.67 8.13 1.07
CA GLY A 311 -1.93 8.28 -0.19
C GLY A 311 -0.88 9.37 -0.13
N LEU A 312 -1.23 10.55 0.39
CA LEU A 312 -0.31 11.68 0.56
C LEU A 312 0.85 11.32 1.50
N ARG A 313 0.56 10.73 2.65
CA ARG A 313 1.58 10.27 3.62
C ARG A 313 2.58 9.32 2.96
N THR A 314 2.09 8.37 2.17
CA THR A 314 2.93 7.42 1.43
C THR A 314 3.82 8.14 0.41
N CYS A 315 3.28 9.06 -0.38
CA CYS A 315 4.05 9.84 -1.36
C CYS A 315 5.15 10.71 -0.69
N LEU A 316 4.86 11.29 0.46
CA LEU A 316 5.81 12.10 1.22
C LEU A 316 6.99 11.28 1.76
N ILE A 317 6.72 10.09 2.28
CA ILE A 317 7.76 9.15 2.74
C ILE A 317 8.62 8.68 1.57
N LEU A 318 8.02 8.37 0.43
CA LEU A 318 8.75 7.99 -0.79
C LEU A 318 9.69 9.11 -1.26
N ALA A 319 9.18 10.33 -1.35
CA ALA A 319 10.00 11.49 -1.75
C ALA A 319 11.13 11.77 -0.77
N ALA A 320 10.91 11.61 0.53
CA ALA A 320 11.95 11.71 1.55
C ALA A 320 13.01 10.62 1.40
N ALA A 321 12.62 9.40 1.05
CA ALA A 321 13.53 8.29 0.80
C ALA A 321 14.39 8.54 -0.45
N GLU A 322 13.79 8.96 -1.55
CA GLU A 322 14.52 9.31 -2.78
C GLU A 322 15.49 10.47 -2.55
N ARG A 323 15.06 11.51 -1.83
CA ARG A 323 15.94 12.62 -1.45
C ARG A 323 17.10 12.16 -0.55
N SER A 324 16.84 11.30 0.43
CA SER A 324 17.87 10.74 1.29
C SER A 324 18.89 9.93 0.48
N ALA A 325 18.45 9.11 -0.46
CA ALA A 325 19.34 8.35 -1.34
C ALA A 325 20.23 9.26 -2.20
N GLN A 326 19.72 10.39 -2.70
CA GLN A 326 20.48 11.42 -3.41
C GLN A 326 21.50 12.15 -2.49
N MET A 327 21.29 12.11 -1.17
CA MET A 327 22.14 12.71 -0.14
C MET A 327 22.99 11.68 0.60
N ASP A 328 23.36 10.60 -0.08
CA ASP A 328 24.19 9.51 0.46
C ASP A 328 23.64 8.90 1.78
N GLY A 329 22.31 8.71 1.84
CA GLY A 329 21.63 8.11 2.99
C GLY A 329 21.42 9.05 4.18
N SER A 330 21.73 10.33 4.04
CA SER A 330 21.50 11.31 5.10
C SER A 330 20.03 11.38 5.51
N PRO A 331 19.71 11.49 6.83
CA PRO A 331 18.34 11.56 7.29
C PRO A 331 17.60 12.79 6.75
N VAL A 332 16.40 12.56 6.21
CA VAL A 332 15.46 13.61 5.79
C VAL A 332 14.33 13.69 6.81
N ALA A 333 14.14 14.88 7.39
CA ALA A 333 13.05 15.12 8.32
C ALA A 333 11.72 15.27 7.57
N LEU A 334 10.65 14.68 8.13
CA LEU A 334 9.27 14.83 7.66
C LEU A 334 8.49 15.89 8.47
N ALA A 335 9.18 16.71 9.26
CA ALA A 335 8.57 17.79 10.03
C ALA A 335 7.98 18.86 9.09
N GLY A 336 6.73 19.24 9.32
CA GLY A 336 6.07 20.34 8.63
C GLY A 336 5.12 19.92 7.49
N LEU A 337 4.55 18.72 7.53
CA LEU A 337 3.32 18.48 6.81
C LEU A 337 2.25 19.40 7.38
N PRO A 338 1.46 20.12 6.56
CA PRO A 338 0.32 20.80 7.07
C PRO A 338 -0.55 19.74 7.76
N GLU A 339 -0.70 19.88 9.08
CA GLU A 339 -1.71 19.09 9.81
C GLU A 339 -3.01 19.28 9.04
N SER A 340 -3.65 18.18 8.68
CA SER A 340 -4.98 18.17 8.07
C SER A 340 -5.90 18.96 9.02
N GLY A 341 -6.25 20.17 8.62
CA GLY A 341 -6.79 21.25 9.41
C GLY A 341 -7.78 20.85 10.49
N GLN A 342 -7.57 21.48 11.65
CA GLN A 342 -8.64 21.76 12.59
C GLN A 342 -9.80 22.49 11.91
#